data_ac8f9ffa275a09c11057743424dbb1f4
#
_entry.id   ac8f9ffa275a09c11057743424dbb1f4
#
_cell.length_a   1.000
_cell.length_b   1.000
_cell.length_c   1.000
_cell.angle_alpha   90.00
_cell.angle_beta   90.00
_cell.angle_gamma   90.00
#
_symmetry.space_group_name_H-M   'P 1'
#
loop_
_entity.id
_entity.type
_entity.pdbx_description
1 polymer ?
#
loop_
_entity_poly.entity_id
_entity_poly.type
_entity_poly.pdbx_seq_one_letter_code
_entity_poly.pdbx_strand_id
1 'polypeptide(L)'
;MLDIKYVRENQEAVAEAMRNRNASWDAERFSSLDESRRAAIVKEEALQQERNTASKSIGEMMREGKKEEAEAAKERVRAINEELDEISAKREAIDAELHDLMLHVPNIPCAATPVGKDETENPERRRWGTPRDFAAEGFEPKPHWGLGTDLDILDFERGNKISGSRFTVLGGAGARLERALINYFLDTHTSRGFKEWWPPVVVKRETMVGTGQLPKFEDDAYHVSGDMFLIPTAEVTLTNLHAGEVLDADTLPRWYTAFTPCFREEAGSAGRDTRGIIRQHEFDKVEMVKFATPEDSDNQLESMTAEAEYLLQQLGLPYRVISLCTGDLGFSARQTYDVEVWLPSYNGYKEISSCSNCGDFQARRANIKYRDPANFKGSRYLHTLNGSGLPAGRTMAAIMENYQQADGTIKVPDVLVPYMGTDVIKPVE
;
A
#
# COMPACT_ATOMS: atom_id res chain seq x y z
N MET A 1 2.91 3.49 -10.34
CA MET A 1 3.43 4.53 -11.27
C MET A 1 2.42 4.76 -12.37
N LEU A 2 2.22 5.99 -12.79
CA LEU A 2 1.31 6.30 -13.91
C LEU A 2 1.86 5.78 -15.24
N ASP A 3 0.97 5.55 -16.20
CA ASP A 3 1.35 5.22 -17.59
C ASP A 3 1.90 6.46 -18.30
N ILE A 4 3.14 6.39 -18.81
CA ILE A 4 3.82 7.52 -19.48
C ILE A 4 3.04 7.98 -20.71
N LYS A 5 2.42 7.05 -21.45
CA LYS A 5 1.61 7.40 -22.62
C LYS A 5 0.34 8.16 -22.20
N TYR A 6 -0.33 7.69 -21.14
CA TYR A 6 -1.49 8.38 -20.57
C TYR A 6 -1.13 9.80 -20.12
N VAL A 7 -0.02 9.96 -19.38
CA VAL A 7 0.44 11.28 -18.92
C VAL A 7 0.71 12.22 -20.08
N ARG A 8 1.37 11.73 -21.14
CA ARG A 8 1.65 12.52 -22.37
C ARG A 8 0.38 13.01 -23.04
N GLU A 9 -0.62 12.15 -23.15
CA GLU A 9 -1.86 12.43 -23.88
C GLU A 9 -2.86 13.24 -23.04
N ASN A 10 -2.69 13.31 -21.69
CA ASN A 10 -3.66 13.88 -20.77
C ASN A 10 -3.03 14.81 -19.73
N GLN A 11 -2.04 15.63 -20.12
CA GLN A 11 -1.26 16.46 -19.19
C GLN A 11 -2.10 17.41 -18.33
N GLU A 12 -3.16 18.00 -18.89
CA GLU A 12 -4.05 18.90 -18.15
C GLU A 12 -4.85 18.14 -17.07
N ALA A 13 -5.38 16.96 -17.38
CA ALA A 13 -6.07 16.12 -16.41
C ALA A 13 -5.13 15.64 -15.30
N VAL A 14 -3.88 15.31 -15.64
CA VAL A 14 -2.86 14.98 -14.65
C VAL A 14 -2.55 16.18 -13.74
N ALA A 15 -2.36 17.36 -14.31
CA ALA A 15 -2.12 18.57 -13.54
C ALA A 15 -3.29 18.92 -12.61
N GLU A 16 -4.53 18.75 -13.07
CA GLU A 16 -5.73 18.92 -12.24
C GLU A 16 -5.78 17.90 -11.11
N ALA A 17 -5.54 16.62 -11.39
CA ALA A 17 -5.50 15.56 -10.39
C ALA A 17 -4.44 15.86 -9.31
N MET A 18 -3.26 16.33 -9.71
CA MET A 18 -2.19 16.68 -8.76
C MET A 18 -2.59 17.90 -7.89
N ARG A 19 -3.21 18.92 -8.46
CA ARG A 19 -3.75 20.05 -7.67
C ARG A 19 -4.77 19.55 -6.63
N ASN A 20 -5.71 18.71 -7.04
CA ASN A 20 -6.74 18.16 -6.15
C ASN A 20 -6.15 17.26 -5.05
N ARG A 21 -4.95 16.72 -5.25
CA ARG A 21 -4.21 15.88 -4.27
C ARG A 21 -3.19 16.69 -3.45
N ASN A 22 -3.17 18.01 -3.55
CA ASN A 22 -2.15 18.87 -2.93
C ASN A 22 -0.71 18.42 -3.27
N ALA A 23 -0.51 17.85 -4.48
CA ALA A 23 0.76 17.32 -4.95
C ALA A 23 1.38 18.25 -6.03
N SER A 24 2.70 18.29 -6.08
CA SER A 24 3.43 18.97 -7.13
C SER A 24 3.48 18.14 -8.41
N TRP A 25 3.43 18.82 -9.56
CA TRP A 25 3.62 18.24 -10.88
C TRP A 25 4.49 19.13 -11.76
N ASP A 26 5.59 18.59 -12.24
CA ASP A 26 6.50 19.29 -13.16
C ASP A 26 6.23 18.84 -14.60
N ALA A 27 5.22 19.44 -15.22
CA ALA A 27 4.80 19.13 -16.59
C ALA A 27 5.86 19.48 -17.63
N GLU A 28 6.66 20.55 -17.40
CA GLU A 28 7.70 20.98 -18.35
C GLU A 28 8.86 19.98 -18.35
N ARG A 29 9.32 19.56 -17.18
CA ARG A 29 10.37 18.54 -17.07
C ARG A 29 9.94 17.21 -17.67
N PHE A 30 8.71 16.75 -17.37
CA PHE A 30 8.15 15.54 -17.97
C PHE A 30 8.15 15.62 -19.50
N SER A 31 7.63 16.72 -20.07
CA SER A 31 7.55 16.90 -21.53
C SER A 31 8.93 16.90 -22.17
N SER A 32 9.89 17.62 -21.60
CA SER A 32 11.28 17.67 -22.09
C SER A 32 11.93 16.29 -22.08
N LEU A 33 11.78 15.52 -20.99
CA LEU A 33 12.34 14.19 -20.90
C LEU A 33 11.66 13.21 -21.90
N ASP A 34 10.32 13.23 -21.99
CA ASP A 34 9.59 12.37 -22.89
C ASP A 34 9.87 12.66 -24.36
N GLU A 35 9.99 13.92 -24.76
CA GLU A 35 10.38 14.32 -26.10
C GLU A 35 11.81 13.89 -26.43
N SER A 36 12.75 14.13 -25.52
CA SER A 36 14.14 13.72 -25.67
C SER A 36 14.27 12.20 -25.79
N ARG A 37 13.52 11.46 -24.99
CA ARG A 37 13.43 9.99 -25.04
C ARG A 37 12.95 9.50 -26.40
N ARG A 38 11.84 10.05 -26.90
CA ARG A 38 11.28 9.66 -28.20
C ARG A 38 12.21 9.99 -29.35
N ALA A 39 12.86 11.16 -29.30
CA ALA A 39 13.86 11.55 -30.29
C ALA A 39 15.07 10.57 -30.30
N ALA A 40 15.53 10.16 -29.12
CA ALA A 40 16.60 9.17 -29.00
C ALA A 40 16.19 7.81 -29.57
N ILE A 41 14.97 7.32 -29.29
CA ILE A 41 14.45 6.05 -29.85
C ILE A 41 14.41 6.11 -31.40
N VAL A 42 13.84 7.17 -31.96
CA VAL A 42 13.75 7.33 -33.43
C VAL A 42 15.16 7.34 -34.10
N LYS A 43 16.11 8.04 -33.47
CA LYS A 43 17.50 8.09 -33.97
C LYS A 43 18.18 6.72 -33.84
N GLU A 44 17.99 6.01 -32.73
CA GLU A 44 18.54 4.66 -32.55
C GLU A 44 17.99 3.67 -33.58
N GLU A 45 16.68 3.66 -33.84
CA GLU A 45 16.03 2.82 -34.83
C GLU A 45 16.56 3.12 -36.24
N ALA A 46 16.73 4.40 -36.61
CA ALA A 46 17.28 4.81 -37.91
C ALA A 46 18.72 4.34 -38.09
N LEU A 47 19.58 4.49 -37.09
CA LEU A 47 20.95 4.03 -37.11
C LEU A 47 21.03 2.49 -37.16
N GLN A 48 20.18 1.76 -36.46
CA GLN A 48 20.08 0.31 -36.54
C GLN A 48 19.70 -0.17 -37.94
N GLN A 49 18.75 0.50 -38.60
CA GLN A 49 18.33 0.21 -39.94
C GLN A 49 19.46 0.47 -40.94
N GLU A 50 20.17 1.62 -40.85
CA GLU A 50 21.32 1.97 -41.66
C GLU A 50 22.44 0.94 -41.49
N ARG A 51 22.79 0.59 -40.26
CA ARG A 51 23.79 -0.45 -39.97
C ARG A 51 23.43 -1.79 -40.62
N ASN A 52 22.19 -2.22 -40.52
CA ASN A 52 21.73 -3.50 -41.09
C ASN A 52 21.82 -3.48 -42.61
N THR A 53 21.49 -2.37 -43.27
CA THR A 53 21.59 -2.18 -44.70
C THR A 53 23.04 -2.18 -45.16
N ALA A 54 23.91 -1.39 -44.52
CA ALA A 54 25.34 -1.32 -44.81
C ALA A 54 26.03 -2.68 -44.61
N SER A 55 25.69 -3.41 -43.56
CA SER A 55 26.25 -4.74 -43.29
C SER A 55 25.88 -5.78 -44.36
N LYS A 56 24.68 -5.71 -44.94
CA LYS A 56 24.28 -6.58 -46.08
C LYS A 56 25.06 -6.23 -47.34
N SER A 57 25.21 -4.94 -47.66
CA SER A 57 25.90 -4.51 -48.88
C SER A 57 27.38 -4.86 -48.89
N ILE A 58 28.07 -4.90 -47.71
CA ILE A 58 29.46 -5.34 -47.60
C ILE A 58 29.66 -6.75 -48.18
N GLY A 59 28.74 -7.68 -47.87
CA GLY A 59 28.79 -9.04 -48.38
C GLY A 59 28.67 -9.13 -49.92
N GLU A 60 27.86 -8.27 -50.51
CA GLU A 60 27.65 -8.18 -51.94
C GLU A 60 28.86 -7.56 -52.64
N MET A 61 29.38 -6.43 -52.16
CA MET A 61 30.56 -5.74 -52.63
C MET A 61 31.80 -6.65 -52.63
N MET A 62 31.97 -7.43 -51.55
CA MET A 62 33.07 -8.41 -51.47
C MET A 62 32.98 -9.52 -52.53
N ARG A 63 31.76 -9.99 -52.85
CA ARG A 63 31.54 -10.99 -53.91
C ARG A 63 31.80 -10.42 -55.30
N GLU A 64 31.48 -9.14 -55.49
CA GLU A 64 31.72 -8.42 -56.75
C GLU A 64 33.17 -7.93 -56.93
N GLY A 65 34.05 -8.14 -55.93
CA GLY A 65 35.44 -7.73 -55.97
C GLY A 65 35.69 -6.23 -55.69
N LYS A 66 34.69 -5.48 -55.25
CA LYS A 66 34.72 -4.03 -54.93
C LYS A 66 35.32 -3.79 -53.55
N LYS A 67 36.61 -4.09 -53.39
CA LYS A 67 37.28 -4.07 -52.07
C LYS A 67 37.30 -2.70 -51.40
N GLU A 68 37.57 -1.63 -52.16
CA GLU A 68 37.63 -0.26 -51.61
C GLU A 68 36.24 0.21 -51.09
N GLU A 69 35.16 -0.08 -51.85
CA GLU A 69 33.82 0.24 -51.46
C GLU A 69 33.41 -0.57 -50.19
N ALA A 70 33.82 -1.83 -50.10
CA ALA A 70 33.57 -2.67 -48.96
C ALA A 70 34.31 -2.17 -47.68
N GLU A 71 35.54 -1.66 -47.81
CA GLU A 71 36.27 -1.08 -46.66
C GLU A 71 35.60 0.24 -46.20
N ALA A 72 35.20 1.12 -47.14
CA ALA A 72 34.44 2.32 -46.78
C ALA A 72 33.13 2.00 -46.10
N ALA A 73 32.41 0.97 -46.53
CA ALA A 73 31.20 0.50 -45.88
C ALA A 73 31.46 -0.07 -44.45
N LYS A 74 32.57 -0.78 -44.26
CA LYS A 74 32.98 -1.24 -42.91
C LYS A 74 33.31 -0.10 -41.99
N GLU A 75 34.01 0.95 -42.48
CA GLU A 75 34.28 2.15 -41.68
C GLU A 75 32.97 2.87 -41.30
N ARG A 76 32.01 2.96 -42.24
CA ARG A 76 30.69 3.52 -41.93
C ARG A 76 29.96 2.70 -40.87
N VAL A 77 29.98 1.37 -40.93
CA VAL A 77 29.39 0.48 -39.90
C VAL A 77 30.06 0.70 -38.53
N ARG A 78 31.37 0.91 -38.48
CA ARG A 78 32.08 1.22 -37.25
C ARG A 78 31.63 2.54 -36.65
N ALA A 79 31.55 3.60 -37.46
CA ALA A 79 31.04 4.90 -37.05
C ALA A 79 29.59 4.84 -36.53
N ILE A 80 28.73 4.08 -37.25
CA ILE A 80 27.34 3.86 -36.80
C ILE A 80 27.29 3.14 -35.44
N ASN A 81 28.15 2.17 -35.18
CA ASN A 81 28.17 1.50 -33.87
C ASN A 81 28.58 2.45 -32.75
N GLU A 82 29.57 3.33 -32.96
CA GLU A 82 29.96 4.38 -32.00
C GLU A 82 28.80 5.35 -31.72
N GLU A 83 28.10 5.81 -32.80
CA GLU A 83 26.90 6.64 -32.63
C GLU A 83 25.74 5.91 -31.90
N LEU A 84 25.58 4.60 -32.13
CA LEU A 84 24.59 3.77 -31.42
C LEU A 84 24.91 3.67 -29.92
N ASP A 85 26.18 3.44 -29.58
CA ASP A 85 26.60 3.37 -28.19
C ASP A 85 26.35 4.70 -27.47
N GLU A 86 26.67 5.84 -28.09
CA GLU A 86 26.40 7.17 -27.52
C GLU A 86 24.90 7.45 -27.34
N ILE A 87 24.07 7.15 -28.36
CA ILE A 87 22.63 7.42 -28.26
C ILE A 87 21.94 6.48 -27.27
N SER A 88 22.39 5.23 -27.17
CA SER A 88 21.90 4.25 -26.19
C SER A 88 22.20 4.71 -24.76
N ALA A 89 23.44 5.12 -24.47
CA ALA A 89 23.82 5.65 -23.16
C ALA A 89 23.01 6.91 -22.79
N LYS A 90 22.79 7.81 -23.77
CA LYS A 90 21.96 9.00 -23.57
C LYS A 90 20.51 8.62 -23.28
N ARG A 91 19.95 7.66 -24.00
CA ARG A 91 18.59 7.17 -23.78
C ARG A 91 18.44 6.54 -22.40
N GLU A 92 19.38 5.71 -21.98
CA GLU A 92 19.38 5.10 -20.65
C GLU A 92 19.38 6.15 -19.52
N ALA A 93 20.16 7.22 -19.66
CA ALA A 93 20.17 8.32 -18.71
C ALA A 93 18.81 9.04 -18.66
N ILE A 94 18.21 9.31 -19.83
CA ILE A 94 16.86 9.93 -19.91
C ILE A 94 15.80 9.00 -19.32
N ASP A 95 15.85 7.69 -19.61
CA ASP A 95 14.93 6.70 -19.08
C ASP A 95 15.00 6.65 -17.53
N ALA A 96 16.21 6.73 -16.97
CA ALA A 96 16.43 6.76 -15.53
C ALA A 96 15.86 8.04 -14.88
N GLU A 97 16.09 9.23 -15.47
CA GLU A 97 15.54 10.48 -14.97
C GLU A 97 14.00 10.52 -15.07
N LEU A 98 13.44 10.06 -16.19
CA LEU A 98 12.00 9.99 -16.37
C LEU A 98 11.36 8.99 -15.41
N HIS A 99 12.01 7.86 -15.18
CA HIS A 99 11.55 6.87 -14.20
C HIS A 99 11.55 7.45 -12.79
N ASP A 100 12.63 8.11 -12.38
CA ASP A 100 12.73 8.76 -11.07
C ASP A 100 11.65 9.84 -10.88
N LEU A 101 11.46 10.73 -11.86
CA LEU A 101 10.39 11.72 -11.85
C LEU A 101 9.01 11.06 -11.61
N MET A 102 8.72 9.99 -12.37
CA MET A 102 7.44 9.29 -12.29
C MET A 102 7.24 8.50 -10.99
N LEU A 103 8.32 8.11 -10.30
CA LEU A 103 8.23 7.48 -8.99
C LEU A 103 7.72 8.44 -7.90
N HIS A 104 7.86 9.75 -8.07
CA HIS A 104 7.41 10.77 -7.12
C HIS A 104 5.98 11.27 -7.39
N VAL A 105 5.35 10.86 -8.49
CA VAL A 105 3.99 11.28 -8.85
C VAL A 105 2.97 10.31 -8.23
N PRO A 106 2.02 10.80 -7.41
CA PRO A 106 0.98 9.96 -6.83
C PRO A 106 -0.02 9.47 -7.89
N ASN A 107 -0.82 8.48 -7.52
CA ASN A 107 -1.86 7.95 -8.39
C ASN A 107 -2.97 8.98 -8.67
N ILE A 108 -3.69 8.82 -9.78
CA ILE A 108 -4.80 9.67 -10.18
C ILE A 108 -6.09 9.18 -9.51
N PRO A 109 -6.84 10.05 -8.80
CA PRO A 109 -8.14 9.70 -8.25
C PRO A 109 -9.12 9.24 -9.33
N CYS A 110 -9.98 8.27 -9.03
CA CYS A 110 -11.07 7.91 -9.94
C CYS A 110 -12.25 8.89 -9.81
N ALA A 111 -13.18 8.84 -10.77
CA ALA A 111 -14.33 9.72 -10.80
C ALA A 111 -15.26 9.59 -9.58
N ALA A 112 -15.23 8.44 -8.88
CA ALA A 112 -16.02 8.20 -7.68
C ALA A 112 -15.38 8.77 -6.41
N THR A 113 -14.11 9.20 -6.47
CA THR A 113 -13.42 9.83 -5.34
C THR A 113 -13.90 11.26 -5.17
N PRO A 114 -14.44 11.65 -4.00
CA PRO A 114 -14.90 13.01 -3.77
C PRO A 114 -13.72 14.00 -3.83
N VAL A 115 -13.96 15.15 -4.45
CA VAL A 115 -12.97 16.24 -4.44
C VAL A 115 -13.08 16.94 -3.08
N GLY A 116 -11.95 17.09 -2.41
CA GLY A 116 -11.86 17.77 -1.11
C GLY A 116 -10.42 18.07 -0.77
N LYS A 117 -10.21 18.91 0.22
CA LYS A 117 -8.91 19.49 0.56
C LYS A 117 -8.12 18.65 1.56
N ASP A 118 -8.80 18.11 2.57
CA ASP A 118 -8.20 17.36 3.68
C ASP A 118 -9.24 16.44 4.36
N GLU A 119 -8.85 15.76 5.44
CA GLU A 119 -9.66 14.79 6.17
C GLU A 119 -11.01 15.33 6.68
N THR A 120 -11.15 16.64 6.82
CA THR A 120 -12.40 17.27 7.29
C THR A 120 -13.51 17.24 6.25
N GLU A 121 -13.16 17.02 4.98
CA GLU A 121 -14.08 16.96 3.85
C GLU A 121 -14.40 15.53 3.38
N ASN A 122 -13.99 14.52 4.14
CA ASN A 122 -14.30 13.13 3.87
C ASN A 122 -15.79 12.81 4.15
N PRO A 123 -16.63 12.48 3.16
CA PRO A 123 -18.04 12.21 3.38
C PRO A 123 -18.23 10.84 4.05
N GLU A 124 -19.11 10.81 5.07
CA GLU A 124 -19.59 9.55 5.65
C GLU A 124 -20.50 8.83 4.66
N ARG A 125 -20.23 7.54 4.46
CA ARG A 125 -21.01 6.67 3.56
C ARG A 125 -22.08 5.87 4.31
N ARG A 126 -21.71 5.30 5.44
CA ARG A 126 -22.56 4.45 6.29
C ARG A 126 -22.00 4.32 7.69
N ARG A 127 -22.85 3.87 8.59
CA ARG A 127 -22.50 3.66 10.01
C ARG A 127 -23.25 2.43 10.53
N TRP A 128 -22.64 1.77 11.52
CA TRP A 128 -23.23 0.63 12.20
C TRP A 128 -23.00 0.69 13.71
N GLY A 129 -23.97 0.18 14.46
CA GLY A 129 -23.91 0.15 15.92
C GLY A 129 -24.20 1.51 16.56
N THR A 130 -24.40 1.50 17.85
CA THR A 130 -24.61 2.70 18.67
C THR A 130 -23.55 2.74 19.76
N PRO A 131 -22.82 3.86 19.94
CA PRO A 131 -21.91 4.04 21.06
C PRO A 131 -22.63 3.79 22.38
N ARG A 132 -21.93 3.12 23.30
CA ARG A 132 -22.42 2.83 24.65
C ARG A 132 -22.54 4.12 25.44
N ASP A 133 -23.67 4.29 26.17
CA ASP A 133 -23.90 5.45 27.03
C ASP A 133 -23.50 5.12 28.49
N PHE A 134 -22.24 5.36 28.81
CA PHE A 134 -21.68 5.11 30.12
C PHE A 134 -22.29 6.00 31.20
N ALA A 135 -22.74 7.22 30.84
CA ALA A 135 -23.40 8.13 31.81
C ALA A 135 -24.76 7.56 32.26
N ALA A 136 -25.53 6.97 31.34
CA ALA A 136 -26.78 6.27 31.67
C ALA A 136 -26.53 5.02 32.54
N GLU A 137 -25.34 4.41 32.42
CA GLU A 137 -24.92 3.27 33.26
C GLU A 137 -24.30 3.69 34.60
N GLY A 138 -24.12 4.98 34.84
CA GLY A 138 -23.70 5.55 36.12
C GLY A 138 -22.20 5.53 36.41
N PHE A 139 -21.34 5.42 35.40
CA PHE A 139 -19.89 5.57 35.57
C PHE A 139 -19.23 6.29 34.39
N GLU A 140 -18.04 6.84 34.61
CA GLU A 140 -17.23 7.52 33.61
C GLU A 140 -16.21 6.53 33.02
N PRO A 141 -16.14 6.38 31.67
CA PRO A 141 -15.22 5.45 31.07
C PRO A 141 -13.77 5.92 31.17
N LYS A 142 -12.87 5.00 31.50
CA LYS A 142 -11.43 5.24 31.48
C LYS A 142 -10.89 5.01 30.05
N PRO A 143 -9.86 5.75 29.64
CA PRO A 143 -9.16 5.48 28.40
C PRO A 143 -8.34 4.17 28.50
N HIS A 144 -8.12 3.49 27.35
CA HIS A 144 -7.44 2.19 27.30
C HIS A 144 -6.06 2.17 27.97
N TRP A 145 -5.31 3.26 27.92
CA TRP A 145 -4.00 3.35 28.59
C TRP A 145 -4.13 3.33 30.12
N GLY A 146 -5.16 3.95 30.68
CA GLY A 146 -5.45 3.87 32.13
C GLY A 146 -5.90 2.48 32.52
N LEU A 147 -6.89 1.91 31.79
CA LEU A 147 -7.36 0.55 32.02
C LEU A 147 -6.24 -0.48 31.91
N GLY A 148 -5.41 -0.35 30.87
CA GLY A 148 -4.34 -1.30 30.62
C GLY A 148 -3.26 -1.29 31.69
N THR A 149 -2.95 -0.12 32.24
CA THR A 149 -2.03 0.02 33.38
C THR A 149 -2.65 -0.53 34.67
N ASP A 150 -3.91 -0.19 34.96
CA ASP A 150 -4.61 -0.66 36.18
C ASP A 150 -4.77 -2.19 36.21
N LEU A 151 -4.89 -2.83 35.04
CA LEU A 151 -5.02 -4.29 34.86
C LEU A 151 -3.66 -5.00 34.69
N ASP A 152 -2.54 -4.28 34.69
CA ASP A 152 -1.18 -4.80 34.41
C ASP A 152 -1.09 -5.55 33.06
N ILE A 153 -1.80 -5.06 32.04
CA ILE A 153 -1.82 -5.65 30.70
C ILE A 153 -1.12 -4.79 29.63
N LEU A 154 -0.92 -3.48 29.90
CA LEU A 154 -0.15 -2.54 29.08
C LEU A 154 0.96 -1.91 29.94
N ASP A 155 2.22 -2.10 29.55
CA ASP A 155 3.39 -1.55 30.24
C ASP A 155 4.16 -0.60 29.34
N PHE A 156 3.87 0.68 29.49
CA PHE A 156 4.51 1.76 28.73
C PHE A 156 5.91 2.08 29.27
N GLU A 157 6.15 1.90 30.59
CA GLU A 157 7.45 2.20 31.20
C GLU A 157 8.51 1.22 30.73
N ARG A 158 8.20 -0.09 30.73
CA ARG A 158 9.10 -1.11 30.22
C ARG A 158 9.28 -1.01 28.71
N GLY A 159 8.23 -0.69 27.94
CA GLY A 159 8.33 -0.41 26.51
C GLY A 159 9.30 0.73 26.23
N ASN A 160 9.14 1.86 26.91
CA ASN A 160 10.03 3.01 26.79
C ASN A 160 11.48 2.69 27.23
N LYS A 161 11.65 1.89 28.28
CA LYS A 161 12.97 1.47 28.77
C LYS A 161 13.72 0.61 27.75
N ILE A 162 13.02 -0.24 27.00
CA ILE A 162 13.60 -1.19 26.06
C ILE A 162 13.90 -0.52 24.70
N SER A 163 12.94 0.25 24.18
CA SER A 163 12.96 0.72 22.79
C SER A 163 12.68 2.21 22.61
N GLY A 164 12.31 2.93 23.66
CA GLY A 164 11.98 4.34 23.61
C GLY A 164 10.46 4.60 23.57
N SER A 165 10.09 5.85 23.29
CA SER A 165 8.70 6.28 23.22
C SER A 165 7.91 5.52 22.14
N ARG A 166 6.58 5.41 22.30
CA ARG A 166 5.68 4.73 21.36
C ARG A 166 5.97 3.23 21.13
N PHE A 167 6.68 2.59 22.06
CA PHE A 167 6.77 1.15 22.20
C PHE A 167 6.05 0.73 23.50
N THR A 168 5.34 -0.40 23.44
CA THR A 168 4.53 -0.90 24.55
C THR A 168 4.83 -2.38 24.76
N VAL A 169 4.96 -2.78 26.03
CA VAL A 169 5.01 -4.20 26.38
C VAL A 169 3.61 -4.64 26.79
N LEU A 170 3.16 -5.74 26.24
CA LEU A 170 1.90 -6.39 26.61
C LEU A 170 2.16 -7.49 27.63
N GLY A 171 1.44 -7.48 28.76
CA GLY A 171 1.55 -8.48 29.81
C GLY A 171 0.31 -9.36 29.91
N GLY A 172 0.45 -10.56 30.47
CA GLY A 172 -0.65 -11.43 30.87
C GLY A 172 -1.82 -11.53 29.90
N ALA A 173 -2.99 -11.07 30.34
CA ALA A 173 -4.21 -11.08 29.52
C ALA A 173 -4.12 -10.15 28.29
N GLY A 174 -3.32 -9.08 28.34
CA GLY A 174 -3.09 -8.20 27.19
C GLY A 174 -2.37 -8.93 26.05
N ALA A 175 -1.27 -9.62 26.35
CA ALA A 175 -0.56 -10.43 25.36
C ALA A 175 -1.43 -11.57 24.82
N ARG A 176 -2.32 -12.13 25.65
CA ARG A 176 -3.27 -13.14 25.21
C ARG A 176 -4.34 -12.54 24.28
N LEU A 177 -4.85 -11.35 24.59
CA LEU A 177 -5.84 -10.66 23.75
C LEU A 177 -5.26 -10.29 22.38
N GLU A 178 -4.00 -9.83 22.31
CA GLU A 178 -3.31 -9.56 21.04
C GLU A 178 -3.29 -10.81 20.14
N ARG A 179 -2.82 -11.94 20.69
CA ARG A 179 -2.82 -13.22 19.96
C ARG A 179 -4.22 -13.71 19.62
N ALA A 180 -5.20 -13.51 20.49
CA ALA A 180 -6.59 -13.89 20.26
C ALA A 180 -7.18 -13.11 19.09
N LEU A 181 -6.92 -11.80 18.99
CA LEU A 181 -7.33 -10.94 17.89
C LEU A 181 -6.69 -11.38 16.56
N ILE A 182 -5.36 -11.58 16.54
CA ILE A 182 -4.64 -12.01 15.34
C ILE A 182 -5.22 -13.34 14.83
N ASN A 183 -5.36 -14.33 15.70
CA ASN A 183 -5.89 -15.63 15.29
C ASN A 183 -7.34 -15.53 14.82
N TYR A 184 -8.18 -14.79 15.53
CA TYR A 184 -9.58 -14.58 15.15
C TYR A 184 -9.71 -13.92 13.77
N PHE A 185 -8.89 -12.89 13.47
CA PHE A 185 -8.89 -12.22 12.17
C PHE A 185 -8.46 -13.16 11.06
N LEU A 186 -7.36 -13.91 11.24
CA LEU A 186 -6.87 -14.88 10.25
C LEU A 186 -7.88 -15.99 9.99
N ASP A 187 -8.42 -16.60 11.04
CA ASP A 187 -9.42 -17.67 10.94
C ASP A 187 -10.67 -17.17 10.21
N THR A 188 -11.10 -15.95 10.52
CA THR A 188 -12.25 -15.33 9.86
C THR A 188 -11.99 -15.09 8.38
N HIS A 189 -10.90 -14.43 8.01
CA HIS A 189 -10.60 -14.17 6.61
C HIS A 189 -10.39 -15.45 5.81
N THR A 190 -9.70 -16.45 6.35
CA THR A 190 -9.48 -17.72 5.66
C THR A 190 -10.77 -18.49 5.46
N SER A 191 -11.67 -18.51 6.45
CA SER A 191 -13.00 -19.14 6.31
C SER A 191 -13.88 -18.43 5.26
N ARG A 192 -13.58 -17.19 4.92
CA ARG A 192 -14.29 -16.36 3.93
C ARG A 192 -13.59 -16.31 2.56
N GLY A 193 -12.60 -17.16 2.34
CA GLY A 193 -11.98 -17.37 1.02
C GLY A 193 -10.64 -16.70 0.80
N PHE A 194 -10.07 -16.02 1.79
CA PHE A 194 -8.71 -15.51 1.68
C PHE A 194 -7.70 -16.65 1.85
N LYS A 195 -6.64 -16.63 1.03
CA LYS A 195 -5.49 -17.47 1.22
C LYS A 195 -4.52 -16.80 2.18
N GLU A 196 -4.22 -17.47 3.29
CA GLU A 196 -3.24 -17.01 4.25
C GLU A 196 -1.82 -17.24 3.74
N TRP A 197 -0.95 -16.23 4.00
CA TRP A 197 0.47 -16.27 3.75
C TRP A 197 1.25 -15.88 5.01
N TRP A 198 2.46 -16.39 5.14
CA TRP A 198 3.41 -16.00 6.20
C TRP A 198 4.67 -15.42 5.54
N PRO A 199 4.69 -14.13 5.19
CA PRO A 199 5.77 -13.53 4.44
C PRO A 199 6.91 -13.06 5.37
N PRO A 200 8.14 -12.83 4.82
CA PRO A 200 9.21 -12.16 5.54
C PRO A 200 8.83 -10.69 5.81
N VAL A 201 9.35 -10.13 6.93
CA VAL A 201 9.14 -8.73 7.32
C VAL A 201 10.31 -7.83 6.96
N VAL A 202 11.44 -8.39 6.54
CA VAL A 202 12.61 -7.67 6.01
C VAL A 202 12.61 -7.82 4.50
N VAL A 203 12.61 -6.70 3.78
CA VAL A 203 12.45 -6.67 2.32
C VAL A 203 13.50 -5.81 1.65
N LYS A 204 13.73 -6.04 0.36
CA LYS A 204 14.60 -5.24 -0.50
C LYS A 204 13.96 -3.88 -0.83
N ARG A 205 14.79 -2.90 -1.23
CA ARG A 205 14.34 -1.59 -1.73
C ARG A 205 13.33 -1.71 -2.86
N GLU A 206 13.56 -2.59 -3.84
CA GLU A 206 12.67 -2.77 -4.97
C GLU A 206 11.26 -3.23 -4.55
N THR A 207 11.17 -4.01 -3.49
CA THR A 207 9.89 -4.47 -2.92
C THR A 207 9.10 -3.28 -2.32
N MET A 208 9.78 -2.36 -1.62
CA MET A 208 9.19 -1.13 -1.12
C MET A 208 8.77 -0.17 -2.25
N VAL A 209 9.57 -0.09 -3.32
CA VAL A 209 9.23 0.69 -4.53
C VAL A 209 8.00 0.10 -5.23
N GLY A 210 7.88 -1.23 -5.29
CA GLY A 210 6.80 -1.93 -5.96
C GLY A 210 5.40 -1.54 -5.49
N THR A 211 5.22 -1.23 -4.22
CA THR A 211 3.94 -0.77 -3.64
C THR A 211 3.83 0.74 -3.48
N GLY A 212 4.93 1.50 -3.77
CA GLY A 212 4.93 2.96 -3.68
C GLY A 212 5.26 3.50 -2.29
N GLN A 213 5.80 2.67 -1.40
CA GLN A 213 6.36 3.15 -0.13
C GLN A 213 7.60 4.01 -0.39
N LEU A 214 8.48 3.54 -1.25
CA LEU A 214 9.65 4.30 -1.70
C LEU A 214 9.42 4.88 -3.10
N PRO A 215 10.06 6.03 -3.39
CA PRO A 215 10.93 6.84 -2.53
C PRO A 215 10.17 7.76 -1.54
N LYS A 216 8.85 7.90 -1.67
CA LYS A 216 8.04 8.93 -1.00
C LYS A 216 8.15 8.92 0.54
N PHE A 217 8.18 7.75 1.16
CA PHE A 217 8.12 7.56 2.61
C PHE A 217 9.42 6.99 3.18
N GLU A 218 10.58 7.35 2.60
CA GLU A 218 11.87 6.85 3.06
C GLU A 218 12.17 7.28 4.50
N ASP A 219 11.79 8.50 4.89
CA ASP A 219 11.96 9.01 6.25
C ASP A 219 11.08 8.30 7.30
N ASP A 220 10.01 7.61 6.87
CA ASP A 220 9.12 6.82 7.73
C ASP A 220 9.52 5.33 7.79
N ALA A 221 10.51 4.92 7.03
CA ALA A 221 10.89 3.52 6.90
C ALA A 221 12.05 3.15 7.83
N TYR A 222 11.92 2.03 8.56
CA TYR A 222 13.03 1.43 9.31
C TYR A 222 14.02 0.76 8.35
N HIS A 223 15.26 1.28 8.31
CA HIS A 223 16.36 0.73 7.54
C HIS A 223 17.13 -0.36 8.30
N VAL A 224 17.50 -1.42 7.60
CA VAL A 224 18.43 -2.43 8.09
C VAL A 224 19.63 -2.56 7.15
N SER A 225 20.70 -3.27 7.59
CA SER A 225 21.90 -3.43 6.78
C SER A 225 21.61 -4.03 5.40
N GLY A 226 22.45 -3.69 4.40
CA GLY A 226 22.35 -4.23 3.04
C GLY A 226 21.23 -3.63 2.19
N ASP A 227 20.86 -2.37 2.43
CA ASP A 227 19.77 -1.66 1.74
C ASP A 227 18.43 -2.40 1.83
N MET A 228 18.15 -2.96 3.00
CA MET A 228 16.92 -3.66 3.33
C MET A 228 16.07 -2.79 4.27
N PHE A 229 14.78 -3.12 4.37
CA PHE A 229 13.81 -2.37 5.15
C PHE A 229 12.92 -3.31 5.96
N LEU A 230 12.50 -2.88 7.17
CA LEU A 230 11.36 -3.48 7.84
C LEU A 230 10.07 -2.97 7.18
N ILE A 231 9.10 -3.86 6.97
CA ILE A 231 7.85 -3.49 6.30
C ILE A 231 6.95 -2.61 7.19
N PRO A 232 6.32 -1.56 6.64
CA PRO A 232 5.31 -0.78 7.35
C PRO A 232 3.93 -1.44 7.34
N THR A 233 3.74 -2.49 6.54
CA THR A 233 2.49 -3.23 6.32
C THR A 233 2.78 -4.49 5.49
N ALA A 234 2.02 -5.55 5.69
CA ALA A 234 2.10 -6.76 4.88
C ALA A 234 1.66 -6.53 3.41
N GLU A 235 0.99 -5.42 3.10
CA GLU A 235 0.73 -4.99 1.72
C GLU A 235 1.98 -5.08 0.85
N VAL A 236 3.13 -4.63 1.39
CA VAL A 236 4.42 -4.62 0.69
C VAL A 236 4.82 -6.02 0.23
N THR A 237 4.76 -6.97 1.13
CA THR A 237 5.18 -8.34 0.84
C THR A 237 4.14 -9.10 0.02
N LEU A 238 2.86 -9.01 0.39
CA LEU A 238 1.79 -9.73 -0.29
C LEU A 238 1.63 -9.29 -1.75
N THR A 239 1.68 -7.98 -2.02
CA THR A 239 1.59 -7.47 -3.39
C THR A 239 2.77 -7.94 -4.25
N ASN A 240 3.98 -7.91 -3.70
CA ASN A 240 5.19 -8.31 -4.42
C ASN A 240 5.38 -9.82 -4.55
N LEU A 241 4.51 -10.68 -3.98
CA LEU A 241 4.52 -12.12 -4.28
C LEU A 241 4.43 -12.41 -5.78
N HIS A 242 3.80 -11.51 -6.53
CA HIS A 242 3.64 -11.63 -7.99
C HIS A 242 4.49 -10.64 -8.80
N ALA A 243 5.49 -9.99 -8.17
CA ALA A 243 6.37 -9.07 -8.89
C ALA A 243 7.03 -9.73 -10.10
N GLY A 244 6.90 -9.11 -11.29
CA GLY A 244 7.43 -9.63 -12.55
C GLY A 244 6.63 -10.76 -13.18
N GLU A 245 5.47 -11.14 -12.63
CA GLU A 245 4.65 -12.25 -13.12
C GLU A 245 3.52 -11.81 -14.06
N VAL A 246 3.09 -12.76 -14.91
CA VAL A 246 1.88 -12.65 -15.73
C VAL A 246 0.90 -13.73 -15.30
N LEU A 247 -0.19 -13.33 -14.67
CA LEU A 247 -1.23 -14.22 -14.16
C LEU A 247 -2.25 -14.56 -15.25
N ASP A 248 -2.95 -15.69 -15.10
CA ASP A 248 -4.09 -16.01 -15.97
C ASP A 248 -5.38 -15.37 -15.43
N ALA A 249 -6.19 -14.76 -16.31
CA ALA A 249 -7.42 -14.05 -15.93
C ALA A 249 -8.43 -14.92 -15.18
N ASP A 250 -8.50 -16.22 -15.50
CA ASP A 250 -9.37 -17.20 -14.83
C ASP A 250 -8.97 -17.49 -13.38
N THR A 251 -7.78 -17.05 -12.96
CA THR A 251 -7.30 -17.14 -11.58
C THR A 251 -7.56 -15.87 -10.76
N LEU A 252 -8.19 -14.86 -11.35
CA LEU A 252 -8.57 -13.60 -10.71
C LEU A 252 -10.08 -13.59 -10.38
N PRO A 253 -10.52 -12.92 -9.30
CA PRO A 253 -9.67 -12.23 -8.32
C PRO A 253 -8.94 -13.20 -7.37
N ARG A 254 -7.74 -12.81 -6.92
CA ARG A 254 -7.02 -13.50 -5.83
C ARG A 254 -7.13 -12.70 -4.55
N TRP A 255 -7.39 -13.38 -3.45
CA TRP A 255 -7.56 -12.80 -2.12
C TRP A 255 -6.53 -13.36 -1.17
N TYR A 256 -5.67 -12.51 -0.63
CA TYR A 256 -4.59 -12.87 0.27
C TYR A 256 -4.73 -12.16 1.60
N THR A 257 -4.36 -12.84 2.67
CA THR A 257 -4.23 -12.27 4.01
C THR A 257 -2.93 -12.70 4.66
N ALA A 258 -2.39 -11.87 5.51
CA ALA A 258 -1.23 -12.20 6.33
C ALA A 258 -1.26 -11.39 7.63
N PHE A 259 -0.83 -12.03 8.69
CA PHE A 259 -0.38 -11.34 9.90
C PHE A 259 1.09 -10.95 9.76
N THR A 260 1.44 -9.73 10.11
CA THR A 260 2.83 -9.30 10.34
C THR A 260 2.92 -8.24 11.43
N PRO A 261 4.03 -8.15 12.17
CA PRO A 261 4.43 -6.88 12.76
C PRO A 261 4.67 -5.86 11.65
N CYS A 262 4.37 -4.60 11.95
CA CYS A 262 4.49 -3.47 11.05
C CYS A 262 5.34 -2.39 11.73
N PHE A 263 6.22 -1.73 10.98
CA PHE A 263 7.21 -0.80 11.52
C PHE A 263 7.11 0.56 10.83
N ARG A 264 6.95 1.64 11.61
CA ARG A 264 6.87 3.03 11.10
C ARG A 264 7.62 3.97 12.01
N GLU A 265 8.52 4.79 11.45
CA GLU A 265 9.24 5.84 12.20
C GLU A 265 8.31 6.98 12.64
N GLU A 266 7.10 7.09 12.06
CA GLU A 266 6.12 8.11 12.41
C GLU A 266 6.69 9.54 12.37
N ALA A 267 7.61 9.83 11.44
CA ALA A 267 8.37 11.07 11.34
C ALA A 267 7.49 12.33 11.23
N GLY A 268 6.34 12.20 10.55
CA GLY A 268 5.37 13.31 10.38
C GLY A 268 4.31 13.45 11.48
N SER A 269 4.36 12.64 12.56
CA SER A 269 3.27 12.53 13.53
C SER A 269 3.54 13.16 14.90
N ALA A 270 4.47 14.10 14.99
CA ALA A 270 4.82 14.76 16.25
C ALA A 270 3.60 15.39 16.94
N GLY A 271 3.38 15.04 18.21
CA GLY A 271 2.28 15.57 19.04
C GLY A 271 0.90 14.95 18.82
N ARG A 272 0.71 14.05 17.83
CA ARG A 272 -0.57 13.36 17.60
C ARG A 272 -0.60 12.00 18.31
N ASP A 273 -1.74 11.68 18.95
CA ASP A 273 -2.01 10.39 19.61
C ASP A 273 -0.82 9.89 20.46
N THR A 274 -0.30 10.76 21.35
CA THR A 274 0.91 10.52 22.13
C THR A 274 0.72 9.58 23.33
N ARG A 275 -0.53 9.19 23.63
CA ARG A 275 -0.88 8.29 24.73
C ARG A 275 -1.53 7.02 24.20
N GLY A 276 -1.29 5.91 24.92
CA GLY A 276 -1.89 4.62 24.60
C GLY A 276 -1.24 3.93 23.42
N ILE A 277 -2.00 3.04 22.75
CA ILE A 277 -1.53 2.14 21.70
C ILE A 277 -2.12 2.45 20.31
N ILE A 278 -2.68 3.65 20.12
CA ILE A 278 -3.28 4.04 18.84
C ILE A 278 -2.19 4.29 17.77
N ARG A 279 -1.04 4.84 18.19
CA ARG A 279 0.07 5.17 17.29
C ARG A 279 1.39 4.71 17.88
N GLN A 280 1.95 3.67 17.29
CA GLN A 280 3.16 3.00 17.75
C GLN A 280 4.16 2.84 16.60
N HIS A 281 5.46 2.75 16.91
CA HIS A 281 6.54 2.46 15.94
C HIS A 281 6.50 1.00 15.48
N GLU A 282 6.07 0.09 16.34
CA GLU A 282 5.83 -1.32 16.06
C GLU A 282 4.41 -1.69 16.48
N PHE A 283 3.66 -2.32 15.59
CA PHE A 283 2.29 -2.78 15.87
C PHE A 283 1.94 -3.99 14.99
N ASP A 284 1.02 -4.81 15.48
CA ASP A 284 0.58 -6.02 14.82
C ASP A 284 -0.67 -5.77 13.96
N LYS A 285 -0.64 -6.28 12.72
CA LYS A 285 -1.74 -6.11 11.77
C LYS A 285 -1.97 -7.36 10.93
N VAL A 286 -3.22 -7.74 10.80
CA VAL A 286 -3.67 -8.62 9.73
C VAL A 286 -4.02 -7.76 8.53
N GLU A 287 -3.43 -8.07 7.39
CA GLU A 287 -3.60 -7.33 6.14
C GLU A 287 -4.36 -8.15 5.12
N MET A 288 -5.13 -7.49 4.28
CA MET A 288 -5.80 -8.06 3.10
C MET A 288 -5.22 -7.43 1.84
N VAL A 289 -4.92 -8.27 0.84
CA VAL A 289 -4.52 -7.83 -0.51
C VAL A 289 -5.36 -8.58 -1.53
N LYS A 290 -5.86 -7.86 -2.53
CA LYS A 290 -6.57 -8.47 -3.66
C LYS A 290 -5.90 -8.07 -4.98
N PHE A 291 -5.90 -9.03 -5.90
CA PHE A 291 -5.52 -8.84 -7.31
C PHE A 291 -6.76 -9.05 -8.16
N ALA A 292 -7.10 -8.07 -8.97
CA ALA A 292 -8.34 -8.09 -9.74
C ALA A 292 -8.13 -7.60 -11.17
N THR A 293 -9.07 -7.93 -12.06
CA THR A 293 -9.14 -7.26 -13.35
C THR A 293 -9.60 -5.81 -13.18
N PRO A 294 -9.29 -4.89 -14.11
CA PRO A 294 -9.75 -3.51 -14.04
C PRO A 294 -11.27 -3.38 -13.90
N GLU A 295 -12.01 -4.27 -14.56
CA GLU A 295 -13.47 -4.27 -14.64
C GLU A 295 -14.13 -4.64 -13.30
N ASP A 296 -13.44 -5.45 -12.46
CA ASP A 296 -13.99 -5.95 -11.19
C ASP A 296 -13.40 -5.23 -9.95
N SER A 297 -12.36 -4.43 -10.12
CA SER A 297 -11.63 -3.87 -8.98
C SER A 297 -12.46 -2.99 -8.05
N ASP A 298 -13.46 -2.27 -8.56
CA ASP A 298 -14.33 -1.43 -7.72
C ASP A 298 -15.28 -2.29 -6.86
N ASN A 299 -15.78 -3.43 -7.39
CA ASN A 299 -16.53 -4.41 -6.61
C ASN A 299 -15.64 -5.06 -5.54
N GLN A 300 -14.37 -5.31 -5.88
CA GLN A 300 -13.39 -5.89 -4.94
C GLN A 300 -13.06 -4.91 -3.79
N LEU A 301 -13.11 -3.59 -4.01
CA LEU A 301 -12.97 -2.58 -2.96
C LEU A 301 -14.15 -2.63 -1.99
N GLU A 302 -15.39 -2.63 -2.49
CA GLU A 302 -16.59 -2.75 -1.63
C GLU A 302 -16.56 -4.05 -0.82
N SER A 303 -16.23 -5.18 -1.45
CA SER A 303 -16.16 -6.46 -0.75
C SER A 303 -15.02 -6.52 0.27
N MET A 304 -13.88 -5.86 0.03
CA MET A 304 -12.77 -5.77 1.00
C MET A 304 -13.17 -4.93 2.21
N THR A 305 -13.84 -3.80 1.99
CA THR A 305 -14.36 -2.96 3.07
C THR A 305 -15.38 -3.72 3.92
N ALA A 306 -16.27 -4.50 3.28
CA ALA A 306 -17.24 -5.34 3.97
C ALA A 306 -16.57 -6.42 4.86
N GLU A 307 -15.38 -6.91 4.53
CA GLU A 307 -14.64 -7.85 5.39
C GLU A 307 -14.16 -7.17 6.70
N ALA A 308 -13.66 -5.94 6.63
CA ALA A 308 -13.29 -5.16 7.82
C ALA A 308 -14.52 -4.82 8.68
N GLU A 309 -15.62 -4.42 8.03
CA GLU A 309 -16.90 -4.15 8.71
C GLU A 309 -17.44 -5.41 9.40
N TYR A 310 -17.36 -6.57 8.76
CA TYR A 310 -17.81 -7.84 9.32
C TYR A 310 -17.09 -8.16 10.64
N LEU A 311 -15.76 -8.01 10.69
CA LEU A 311 -15.01 -8.23 11.93
C LEU A 311 -15.49 -7.30 13.06
N LEU A 312 -15.70 -6.01 12.78
CA LEU A 312 -16.18 -5.05 13.79
C LEU A 312 -17.61 -5.38 14.25
N GLN A 313 -18.48 -5.81 13.34
CA GLN A 313 -19.85 -6.25 13.67
C GLN A 313 -19.83 -7.48 14.58
N GLN A 314 -18.99 -8.47 14.27
CA GLN A 314 -18.87 -9.66 15.12
C GLN A 314 -18.27 -9.33 16.50
N LEU A 315 -17.38 -8.33 16.57
CA LEU A 315 -16.84 -7.82 17.82
C LEU A 315 -17.81 -6.89 18.56
N GLY A 316 -18.96 -6.53 17.97
CA GLY A 316 -19.94 -5.60 18.58
C GLY A 316 -19.41 -4.18 18.73
N LEU A 317 -18.46 -3.74 17.94
CA LEU A 317 -17.85 -2.42 18.00
C LEU A 317 -18.52 -1.44 17.04
N PRO A 318 -19.10 -0.32 17.53
CA PRO A 318 -19.69 0.68 16.64
C PRO A 318 -18.65 1.33 15.75
N TYR A 319 -19.00 1.53 14.48
CA TYR A 319 -18.11 2.11 13.47
C TYR A 319 -18.86 2.96 12.44
N ARG A 320 -18.13 3.76 11.69
CA ARG A 320 -18.59 4.38 10.44
C ARG A 320 -17.62 4.11 9.31
N VAL A 321 -18.11 4.24 8.08
CA VAL A 321 -17.28 4.18 6.86
C VAL A 321 -17.32 5.55 6.21
N ILE A 322 -16.15 6.09 5.89
CA ILE A 322 -15.98 7.35 5.16
C ILE A 322 -15.29 7.10 3.82
N SER A 323 -15.55 7.97 2.86
CA SER A 323 -14.82 7.99 1.58
C SER A 323 -13.73 9.04 1.68
N LEU A 324 -12.47 8.68 1.46
CA LEU A 324 -11.41 9.68 1.44
C LEU A 324 -11.57 10.59 0.22
N CYS A 325 -11.45 11.89 0.44
CA CYS A 325 -11.41 12.88 -0.62
C CYS A 325 -10.03 12.95 -1.28
N THR A 326 -9.93 13.64 -2.40
CA THR A 326 -8.70 13.72 -3.20
C THR A 326 -7.49 14.23 -2.40
N GLY A 327 -7.69 15.17 -1.48
CA GLY A 327 -6.61 15.77 -0.67
C GLY A 327 -6.11 14.89 0.47
N ASP A 328 -6.88 13.84 0.83
CA ASP A 328 -6.55 12.89 1.91
C ASP A 328 -6.16 11.49 1.41
N LEU A 329 -6.26 11.24 0.10
CA LEU A 329 -5.89 9.94 -0.48
C LEU A 329 -4.42 9.56 -0.23
N GLY A 330 -4.19 8.31 0.13
CA GLY A 330 -2.86 7.70 0.15
C GLY A 330 -2.16 7.72 -1.22
N PHE A 331 -0.82 7.77 -1.24
CA PHE A 331 0.00 7.98 -2.44
C PHE A 331 -0.35 7.06 -3.61
N SER A 332 -0.51 5.77 -3.35
CA SER A 332 -0.78 4.74 -4.38
C SER A 332 -2.27 4.58 -4.71
N ALA A 333 -3.18 5.14 -3.91
CA ALA A 333 -4.60 4.93 -4.05
C ALA A 333 -5.26 5.81 -5.12
N ARG A 334 -6.23 5.23 -5.84
CA ARG A 334 -7.17 5.96 -6.71
C ARG A 334 -8.52 6.19 -6.03
N GLN A 335 -8.85 5.36 -5.03
CA GLN A 335 -10.05 5.43 -4.20
C GLN A 335 -9.79 4.70 -2.89
N THR A 336 -10.28 5.24 -1.78
CA THR A 336 -10.12 4.66 -0.46
C THR A 336 -11.40 4.82 0.36
N TYR A 337 -11.74 3.78 1.11
CA TYR A 337 -12.71 3.82 2.19
C TYR A 337 -12.03 3.55 3.51
N ASP A 338 -12.16 4.46 4.46
CA ASP A 338 -11.72 4.23 5.83
C ASP A 338 -12.89 3.76 6.67
N VAL A 339 -12.64 2.71 7.44
CA VAL A 339 -13.51 2.25 8.50
C VAL A 339 -12.98 2.82 9.81
N GLU A 340 -13.80 3.56 10.53
CA GLU A 340 -13.44 4.22 11.77
C GLU A 340 -14.26 3.67 12.93
N VAL A 341 -13.59 3.17 13.98
CA VAL A 341 -14.24 2.62 15.19
C VAL A 341 -14.46 3.69 16.24
N TRP A 342 -15.55 3.58 16.96
CA TRP A 342 -15.85 4.47 18.09
C TRP A 342 -14.91 4.23 19.26
N LEU A 343 -14.28 5.29 19.74
CA LEU A 343 -13.45 5.29 20.96
C LEU A 343 -14.01 6.28 21.99
N PRO A 344 -14.52 5.79 23.12
CA PRO A 344 -15.07 6.62 24.20
C PRO A 344 -14.11 7.71 24.68
N SER A 345 -12.82 7.41 24.84
CA SER A 345 -11.82 8.38 25.30
C SER A 345 -11.59 9.56 24.37
N TYR A 346 -11.89 9.41 23.10
CA TYR A 346 -11.85 10.48 22.09
C TYR A 346 -13.22 11.12 21.86
N ASN A 347 -14.28 10.54 22.42
CA ASN A 347 -15.67 10.88 22.08
C ASN A 347 -15.87 11.00 20.57
N GLY A 348 -15.34 10.04 19.81
CA GLY A 348 -15.30 10.11 18.37
C GLY A 348 -14.85 8.81 17.70
N TYR A 349 -14.91 8.83 16.38
CA TYR A 349 -14.46 7.73 15.55
C TYR A 349 -12.98 7.90 15.22
N LYS A 350 -12.23 6.79 15.19
CA LYS A 350 -10.82 6.71 14.82
C LYS A 350 -10.63 5.62 13.78
N GLU A 351 -9.83 5.90 12.77
CA GLU A 351 -9.46 4.95 11.71
C GLU A 351 -8.95 3.63 12.31
N ILE A 352 -9.55 2.52 11.86
CA ILE A 352 -9.13 1.17 12.22
C ILE A 352 -8.79 0.33 10.98
N SER A 353 -9.36 0.64 9.83
CA SER A 353 -9.01 0.01 8.56
C SER A 353 -9.11 1.03 7.45
N SER A 354 -8.13 1.01 6.55
CA SER A 354 -8.12 1.81 5.32
C SER A 354 -8.07 0.85 4.14
N CYS A 355 -9.14 0.79 3.34
CA CYS A 355 -9.27 -0.10 2.19
C CYS A 355 -9.11 0.70 0.90
N SER A 356 -8.08 0.39 0.12
CA SER A 356 -7.68 1.16 -1.07
C SER A 356 -7.71 0.33 -2.34
N ASN A 357 -8.30 0.88 -3.40
CA ASN A 357 -8.07 0.45 -4.78
C ASN A 357 -6.93 1.29 -5.36
N CYS A 358 -5.83 0.64 -5.73
CA CYS A 358 -4.65 1.28 -6.32
C CYS A 358 -4.70 1.30 -7.86
N GLY A 359 -5.73 0.69 -8.47
CA GLY A 359 -5.72 0.51 -9.91
C GLY A 359 -4.48 -0.25 -10.37
N ASP A 360 -3.94 0.12 -11.51
CA ASP A 360 -2.72 -0.49 -12.07
C ASP A 360 -1.41 0.17 -11.56
N PHE A 361 -1.51 1.11 -10.64
CA PHE A 361 -0.37 1.91 -10.18
C PHE A 361 0.77 1.09 -9.58
N GLN A 362 0.45 0.18 -8.65
CA GLN A 362 1.42 -0.72 -8.03
C GLN A 362 1.82 -1.84 -9.01
N ALA A 363 0.88 -2.35 -9.78
CA ALA A 363 1.15 -3.36 -10.79
C ALA A 363 2.16 -2.88 -11.84
N ARG A 364 2.14 -1.59 -12.22
CA ARG A 364 3.16 -1.00 -13.09
C ARG A 364 4.52 -0.89 -12.43
N ARG A 365 4.59 -0.60 -11.13
CA ARG A 365 5.84 -0.54 -10.36
C ARG A 365 6.48 -1.91 -10.18
N ALA A 366 5.68 -2.90 -9.80
CA ALA A 366 6.12 -4.27 -9.56
C ALA A 366 6.07 -5.16 -10.81
N ASN A 367 5.66 -4.62 -11.98
CA ASN A 367 5.50 -5.34 -13.25
C ASN A 367 4.59 -6.57 -13.13
N ILE A 368 3.41 -6.42 -12.51
CA ILE A 368 2.43 -7.49 -12.34
C ILE A 368 1.37 -7.37 -13.44
N LYS A 369 1.23 -8.39 -14.25
CA LYS A 369 0.32 -8.40 -15.39
C LYS A 369 -0.63 -9.59 -15.35
N TYR A 370 -1.64 -9.55 -16.21
CA TYR A 370 -2.48 -10.70 -16.48
C TYR A 370 -2.69 -10.86 -18.00
N ARG A 371 -3.00 -12.07 -18.40
CA ARG A 371 -3.35 -12.41 -19.79
C ARG A 371 -4.76 -13.00 -19.83
N ASP A 372 -5.49 -12.66 -20.87
CA ASP A 372 -6.83 -13.16 -21.16
C ASP A 372 -6.93 -13.43 -22.66
N PRO A 373 -6.46 -14.59 -23.13
CA PRO A 373 -6.42 -14.90 -24.55
C PRO A 373 -7.78 -14.93 -25.25
N ALA A 374 -8.87 -15.06 -24.47
CA ALA A 374 -10.23 -15.02 -25.00
C ALA A 374 -10.66 -13.60 -25.38
N ASN A 375 -10.15 -12.57 -24.67
CA ASN A 375 -10.62 -11.20 -24.84
C ASN A 375 -9.58 -10.26 -25.47
N PHE A 376 -8.27 -10.53 -25.31
CA PHE A 376 -7.21 -9.69 -25.90
C PHE A 376 -5.90 -10.45 -26.14
N LYS A 377 -5.04 -9.88 -27.01
CA LYS A 377 -3.67 -10.39 -27.25
C LYS A 377 -2.69 -9.77 -26.26
N GLY A 378 -1.70 -10.58 -25.84
CA GLY A 378 -0.62 -10.14 -24.94
C GLY A 378 -1.04 -10.11 -23.47
N SER A 379 -0.53 -9.13 -22.75
CA SER A 379 -0.80 -8.96 -21.32
C SER A 379 -1.13 -7.51 -20.98
N ARG A 380 -1.90 -7.31 -19.91
CA ARG A 380 -2.27 -6.01 -19.36
C ARG A 380 -1.87 -5.95 -17.87
N TYR A 381 -1.66 -4.76 -17.33
CA TYR A 381 -1.52 -4.59 -15.88
C TYR A 381 -2.85 -4.88 -15.19
N LEU A 382 -2.78 -5.67 -14.11
CA LEU A 382 -3.93 -5.90 -13.25
C LEU A 382 -4.11 -4.75 -12.25
N HIS A 383 -5.20 -4.76 -11.50
CA HIS A 383 -5.43 -3.86 -10.38
C HIS A 383 -5.07 -4.54 -9.07
N THR A 384 -4.46 -3.78 -8.16
CA THR A 384 -4.17 -4.20 -6.79
C THR A 384 -5.03 -3.44 -5.80
N LEU A 385 -5.43 -4.12 -4.74
CA LEU A 385 -6.17 -3.54 -3.63
C LEU A 385 -5.53 -4.00 -2.32
N ASN A 386 -5.54 -3.14 -1.33
CA ASN A 386 -5.07 -3.46 0.01
C ASN A 386 -6.03 -2.91 1.06
N GLY A 387 -6.06 -3.52 2.23
CA GLY A 387 -6.84 -3.03 3.35
C GLY A 387 -6.51 -3.77 4.64
N SER A 388 -6.61 -3.06 5.77
CA SER A 388 -6.39 -3.72 7.05
C SER A 388 -7.52 -4.69 7.36
N GLY A 389 -7.19 -5.96 7.48
CA GLY A 389 -8.04 -7.00 8.09
C GLY A 389 -8.00 -6.92 9.61
N LEU A 390 -7.80 -5.77 10.10
CA LEU A 390 -7.68 -5.06 11.35
C LEU A 390 -6.29 -5.13 12.03
N PRO A 391 -5.82 -3.99 12.57
CA PRO A 391 -4.68 -3.92 13.47
C PRO A 391 -5.09 -4.39 14.86
N ALA A 392 -4.32 -5.29 15.45
CA ALA A 392 -4.67 -5.89 16.73
C ALA A 392 -4.67 -4.84 17.87
N GLY A 393 -3.65 -3.97 17.92
CA GLY A 393 -3.54 -2.96 18.98
C GLY A 393 -4.69 -1.94 19.01
N ARG A 394 -5.10 -1.36 17.87
CA ARG A 394 -6.27 -0.44 17.84
C ARG A 394 -7.57 -1.16 18.15
N THR A 395 -7.73 -2.41 17.71
CA THR A 395 -8.90 -3.22 18.04
C THR A 395 -8.93 -3.55 19.54
N MET A 396 -7.77 -3.88 20.14
CA MET A 396 -7.63 -4.05 21.58
C MET A 396 -8.06 -2.79 22.33
N ALA A 397 -7.57 -1.61 21.93
CA ALA A 397 -7.96 -0.34 22.54
C ALA A 397 -9.48 -0.12 22.46
N ALA A 398 -10.08 -0.40 21.30
CA ALA A 398 -11.52 -0.26 21.12
C ALA A 398 -12.32 -1.25 21.99
N ILE A 399 -11.88 -2.51 22.11
CA ILE A 399 -12.50 -3.49 23.01
C ILE A 399 -12.38 -3.02 24.46
N MET A 400 -11.18 -2.65 24.90
CA MET A 400 -10.95 -2.19 26.28
C MET A 400 -11.88 -1.05 26.64
N GLU A 401 -12.01 -0.04 25.78
CA GLU A 401 -12.83 1.13 26.05
C GLU A 401 -14.34 0.89 25.95
N ASN A 402 -14.81 0.10 24.98
CA ASN A 402 -16.24 -0.15 24.80
C ASN A 402 -16.79 -1.25 25.73
N TYR A 403 -15.95 -2.19 26.16
CA TYR A 403 -16.36 -3.34 26.99
C TYR A 403 -15.97 -3.24 28.47
N GLN A 404 -15.38 -2.11 28.90
CA GLN A 404 -15.08 -1.87 30.33
C GLN A 404 -16.31 -1.90 31.18
N GLN A 405 -16.16 -2.34 32.43
CA GLN A 405 -17.22 -2.41 33.42
C GLN A 405 -16.94 -1.40 34.56
N ALA A 406 -17.97 -1.05 35.32
CA ALA A 406 -17.87 -0.11 36.45
C ALA A 406 -16.88 -0.58 37.52
N ASP A 407 -16.65 -1.87 37.65
CA ASP A 407 -15.70 -2.46 38.61
C ASP A 407 -14.24 -2.49 38.08
N GLY A 408 -14.00 -1.94 36.89
CA GLY A 408 -12.67 -1.88 36.26
C GLY A 408 -12.27 -3.13 35.49
N THR A 409 -13.14 -4.14 35.41
CA THR A 409 -12.92 -5.31 34.54
C THR A 409 -13.27 -5.00 33.08
N ILE A 410 -12.87 -5.87 32.16
CA ILE A 410 -13.25 -5.77 30.75
C ILE A 410 -13.95 -7.06 30.34
N LYS A 411 -15.20 -6.96 29.87
CA LYS A 411 -15.89 -8.09 29.26
C LYS A 411 -15.22 -8.45 27.95
N VAL A 412 -14.97 -9.72 27.70
CA VAL A 412 -14.44 -10.21 26.42
C VAL A 412 -15.59 -10.37 25.44
N PRO A 413 -15.50 -9.83 24.19
CA PRO A 413 -16.48 -10.11 23.15
C PRO A 413 -16.69 -11.62 22.95
N ASP A 414 -17.93 -12.05 22.76
CA ASP A 414 -18.29 -13.47 22.76
C ASP A 414 -17.49 -14.29 21.71
N VAL A 415 -17.19 -13.69 20.55
CA VAL A 415 -16.39 -14.34 19.48
C VAL A 415 -14.92 -14.56 19.87
N LEU A 416 -14.41 -13.83 20.85
CA LEU A 416 -13.03 -13.96 21.35
C LEU A 416 -12.91 -14.90 22.56
N VAL A 417 -14.01 -15.26 23.22
CA VAL A 417 -14.00 -16.14 24.40
C VAL A 417 -13.28 -17.48 24.11
N PRO A 418 -13.49 -18.17 22.97
CA PRO A 418 -12.76 -19.40 22.66
C PRO A 418 -11.24 -19.22 22.57
N TYR A 419 -10.77 -18.07 22.09
CA TYR A 419 -9.34 -17.74 21.96
C TYR A 419 -8.74 -17.27 23.30
N MET A 420 -9.50 -16.55 24.09
CA MET A 420 -9.10 -16.03 25.40
C MET A 420 -9.17 -17.09 26.49
N GLY A 421 -10.12 -18.02 26.40
CA GLY A 421 -10.39 -19.01 27.44
C GLY A 421 -11.01 -18.41 28.70
N THR A 422 -11.50 -17.19 28.63
CA THR A 422 -12.23 -16.45 29.66
C THR A 422 -13.17 -15.45 29.01
N ASP A 423 -14.25 -15.09 29.70
CA ASP A 423 -15.22 -14.09 29.28
C ASP A 423 -14.97 -12.70 29.91
N VAL A 424 -13.95 -12.58 30.79
CA VAL A 424 -13.62 -11.33 31.48
C VAL A 424 -12.12 -11.21 31.74
N ILE A 425 -11.58 -10.02 31.57
CA ILE A 425 -10.23 -9.64 31.99
C ILE A 425 -10.36 -8.91 33.33
N LYS A 426 -9.63 -9.41 34.36
CA LYS A 426 -9.63 -8.90 35.72
C LYS A 426 -8.24 -8.45 36.13
N PRO A 427 -8.12 -7.57 37.16
CA PRO A 427 -6.83 -7.30 37.78
C PRO A 427 -6.15 -8.61 38.23
N VAL A 428 -4.84 -8.66 38.13
CA VAL A 428 -4.06 -9.77 38.71
C VAL A 428 -4.09 -9.60 40.24
N GLU A 429 -4.50 -10.66 40.95
CA GLU A 429 -4.47 -10.70 42.41
C GLU A 429 -3.06 -10.71 42.98
#